data_03e9272524104d54e3c2f3a6ddb4f2fe
#
_entry.id   03e9272524104d54e3c2f3a6ddb4f2fe
#
_cell.length_a   1.000
_cell.length_b   1.000
_cell.length_c   1.000
_cell.angle_alpha   90.00
_cell.angle_beta   90.00
_cell.angle_gamma   90.00
#
_symmetry.space_group_name_H-M   'P 1'
#
loop_
_entity.id
_entity.type
_entity.pdbx_description
1 polymer ?
#
loop_
_entity_poly.entity_id
_entity_poly.type
_entity_poly.pdbx_seq_one_letter_code
_entity_poly.pdbx_strand_id
1 'polypeptide(L)'
;SVFLENVITVVDALHALDARDAEWNALFERQIRGAYMIVLNRTKLAGEEQTQKVRELISELMPTAAVFETEDGTVPLGVLLGDSRIGQSTFRPEPTMYAGSHPFESMVFKTEKPIRRVDFVKLMRELVEVTYRVKGFINFRNYPLTTLYQKVGNFESYVDGGSWGVTTPMTELVLIGVKKNFDPQKITEALEACCADS
;
A
#
# COMPACT_ATOMS: atom_id res chain seq x y z
N SER A 1 24.16 11.94 -18.16
CA SER A 1 24.28 11.90 -16.69
C SER A 1 22.87 11.86 -16.11
N VAL A 2 22.64 11.02 -15.12
CA VAL A 2 21.39 10.95 -14.34
C VAL A 2 21.72 11.44 -12.93
N PHE A 3 20.89 12.33 -12.41
CA PHE A 3 21.03 12.84 -11.04
C PHE A 3 19.79 12.45 -10.23
N LEU A 4 19.99 12.01 -8.99
CA LEU A 4 18.92 11.84 -8.03
C LEU A 4 18.60 13.22 -7.46
N GLU A 5 17.42 13.74 -7.74
CA GLU A 5 17.01 15.09 -7.35
C GLU A 5 16.24 15.07 -6.02
N ASN A 6 15.40 14.09 -5.83
CA ASN A 6 14.59 14.00 -4.63
C ASN A 6 14.28 12.54 -4.23
N VAL A 7 14.11 12.28 -2.94
CA VAL A 7 13.58 11.03 -2.39
C VAL A 7 12.33 11.39 -1.60
N ILE A 8 11.19 10.93 -2.07
CA ILE A 8 9.89 11.25 -1.47
C ILE A 8 9.33 9.98 -0.85
N THR A 9 9.02 10.05 0.44
CA THR A 9 8.31 8.98 1.16
C THR A 9 6.87 9.41 1.41
N VAL A 10 5.92 8.57 0.99
CA VAL A 10 4.51 8.77 1.28
C VAL A 10 4.15 8.00 2.55
N VAL A 11 3.72 8.71 3.57
CA VAL A 11 3.30 8.16 4.86
C VAL A 11 1.79 8.28 4.98
N ASP A 12 1.15 7.17 5.33
CA ASP A 12 -0.28 7.14 5.61
C ASP A 12 -0.53 7.46 7.07
N ALA A 13 -1.09 8.63 7.36
CA ALA A 13 -1.35 9.08 8.72
C ALA A 13 -2.25 8.13 9.52
N LEU A 14 -3.18 7.41 8.82
CA LEU A 14 -4.11 6.50 9.46
C LEU A 14 -3.41 5.24 10.01
N HIS A 15 -2.36 4.75 9.32
CA HIS A 15 -1.70 3.47 9.63
C HIS A 15 -0.24 3.60 10.08
N ALA A 16 0.29 4.83 10.14
CA ALA A 16 1.70 5.04 10.45
C ALA A 16 2.10 4.55 11.85
N LEU A 17 1.22 4.68 12.84
CA LEU A 17 1.49 4.23 14.21
C LEU A 17 1.44 2.72 14.34
N ASP A 18 0.55 2.04 13.60
CA ASP A 18 0.49 0.57 13.56
C ASP A 18 1.80 0.00 12.98
N ALA A 19 2.41 0.72 12.05
CA ALA A 19 3.70 0.37 11.46
C ALA A 19 4.84 0.36 12.48
N ARG A 20 4.77 1.17 13.53
CA ARG A 20 5.77 1.27 14.59
C ARG A 20 5.86 0.00 15.41
N ASP A 21 4.75 -0.68 15.64
CA ASP A 21 4.66 -1.88 16.50
C ASP A 21 4.81 -3.18 15.69
N ALA A 22 4.93 -3.09 14.37
CA ALA A 22 5.04 -4.23 13.48
C ALA A 22 6.47 -4.77 13.37
N GLU A 23 6.61 -6.04 13.00
CA GLU A 23 7.90 -6.68 12.69
C GLU A 23 8.69 -5.95 11.58
N TRP A 24 8.02 -5.11 10.79
CA TRP A 24 8.60 -4.31 9.71
C TRP A 24 8.88 -2.84 10.08
N ASN A 25 8.85 -2.49 11.37
CA ASN A 25 9.19 -1.16 11.88
C ASN A 25 10.54 -0.65 11.33
N ALA A 26 11.56 -1.51 11.31
CA ALA A 26 12.87 -1.14 10.78
C ALA A 26 12.84 -0.68 9.29
N LEU A 27 11.92 -1.23 8.48
CA LEU A 27 11.70 -0.78 7.10
C LEU A 27 11.03 0.59 7.07
N PHE A 28 9.98 0.78 7.88
CA PHE A 28 9.26 2.05 7.99
C PHE A 28 10.19 3.19 8.44
N GLU A 29 10.96 2.98 9.51
CA GLU A 29 11.94 3.97 9.98
C GLU A 29 12.98 4.30 8.91
N ARG A 30 13.49 3.30 8.20
CA ARG A 30 14.47 3.50 7.13
C ARG A 30 13.90 4.32 5.98
N GLN A 31 12.65 4.09 5.60
CA GLN A 31 11.98 4.88 4.56
C GLN A 31 11.83 6.35 4.97
N ILE A 32 11.51 6.62 6.24
CA ILE A 32 11.43 7.98 6.77
C ILE A 32 12.82 8.62 6.81
N ARG A 33 13.82 7.94 7.37
CA ARG A 33 15.20 8.45 7.47
C ARG A 33 15.86 8.70 6.11
N GLY A 34 15.45 7.96 5.08
CA GLY A 34 15.95 8.13 3.71
C GLY A 34 15.25 9.21 2.88
N ALA A 35 14.21 9.84 3.42
CA ALA A 35 13.42 10.81 2.67
C ALA A 35 14.00 12.23 2.76
N TYR A 36 14.00 12.97 1.64
CA TYR A 36 14.15 14.42 1.64
C TYR A 36 12.82 15.12 1.92
N MET A 37 11.74 14.51 1.46
CA MET A 37 10.38 14.98 1.66
C MET A 37 9.47 13.84 2.07
N ILE A 38 8.57 14.14 2.98
CA ILE A 38 7.52 13.23 3.42
C ILE A 38 6.17 13.82 3.01
N VAL A 39 5.40 13.03 2.25
CA VAL A 39 4.00 13.33 1.97
C VAL A 39 3.16 12.60 2.99
N LEU A 40 2.65 13.32 3.98
CA LEU A 40 1.76 12.78 5.01
C LEU A 40 0.33 12.82 4.50
N ASN A 41 -0.19 11.66 4.12
CA ASN A 41 -1.48 11.52 3.46
C ASN A 41 -2.59 11.07 4.41
N ARG A 42 -3.84 11.38 4.08
CA ARG A 42 -5.06 11.02 4.82
C ARG A 42 -5.13 11.63 6.23
N THR A 43 -4.64 12.85 6.40
CA THR A 43 -4.57 13.51 7.70
C THR A 43 -5.94 13.79 8.30
N LYS A 44 -6.95 14.19 7.49
CA LYS A 44 -8.33 14.38 7.99
C LYS A 44 -8.97 13.07 8.42
N LEU A 45 -8.70 11.99 7.67
CA LEU A 45 -9.26 10.67 7.99
C LEU A 45 -8.65 10.11 9.28
N ALA A 46 -7.36 10.36 9.52
CA ALA A 46 -6.68 9.98 10.76
C ALA A 46 -7.12 10.83 11.97
N GLY A 47 -7.56 12.06 11.73
CA GLY A 47 -7.89 13.04 12.75
C GLY A 47 -6.65 13.75 13.34
N GLU A 48 -6.87 14.90 13.98
CA GLU A 48 -5.77 15.76 14.42
C GLU A 48 -4.86 15.11 15.46
N GLU A 49 -5.42 14.39 16.44
CA GLU A 49 -4.64 13.74 17.49
C GLU A 49 -3.65 12.72 16.94
N GLN A 50 -4.12 11.83 16.04
CA GLN A 50 -3.28 10.82 15.43
C GLN A 50 -2.26 11.45 14.47
N THR A 51 -2.68 12.42 13.67
CA THR A 51 -1.80 13.16 12.76
C THR A 51 -0.67 13.82 13.53
N GLN A 52 -0.95 14.42 14.69
CA GLN A 52 0.06 15.04 15.53
C GLN A 52 1.08 14.02 16.06
N LYS A 53 0.63 12.85 16.51
CA LYS A 53 1.55 11.75 16.94
C LYS A 53 2.45 11.28 15.80
N VAL A 54 1.91 11.24 14.57
CA VAL A 54 2.71 10.87 13.39
C VAL A 54 3.72 11.95 13.03
N ARG A 55 3.37 13.25 13.14
CA ARG A 55 4.32 14.36 12.96
C ARG A 55 5.48 14.27 13.96
N GLU A 56 5.17 13.98 15.22
CA GLU A 56 6.18 13.81 16.28
C GLU A 56 7.10 12.64 15.96
N LEU A 57 6.56 11.49 15.59
CA LEU A 57 7.34 10.32 15.16
C LEU A 57 8.24 10.64 13.96
N ILE A 58 7.74 11.34 12.94
CA ILE A 58 8.52 11.77 11.79
C ILE A 58 9.65 12.70 12.24
N SER A 59 9.34 13.66 13.09
CA SER A 59 10.33 14.63 13.61
C SER A 59 11.42 13.97 14.46
N GLU A 60 11.09 12.93 15.22
CA GLU A 60 12.06 12.12 15.97
C GLU A 60 12.99 11.35 15.03
N LEU A 61 12.44 10.75 13.97
CA LEU A 61 13.19 9.91 13.03
C LEU A 61 14.02 10.73 12.04
N MET A 62 13.48 11.86 11.58
CA MET A 62 14.09 12.73 10.56
C MET A 62 13.72 14.20 10.78
N PRO A 63 14.40 14.90 11.71
CA PRO A 63 14.08 16.31 12.07
C PRO A 63 14.18 17.31 10.92
N THR A 64 14.92 16.96 9.87
CA THR A 64 15.18 17.83 8.71
C THR A 64 14.28 17.53 7.50
N ALA A 65 13.40 16.54 7.59
CA ALA A 65 12.50 16.23 6.49
C ALA A 65 11.46 17.33 6.29
N ALA A 66 11.25 17.75 5.04
CA ALA A 66 10.11 18.58 4.70
C ALA A 66 8.84 17.72 4.70
N VAL A 67 7.86 18.09 5.52
CA VAL A 67 6.57 17.37 5.58
C VAL A 67 5.52 18.16 4.84
N PHE A 68 4.85 17.52 3.87
CA PHE A 68 3.71 18.07 3.15
C PHE A 68 2.46 17.22 3.44
N GLU A 69 1.42 17.87 3.96
CA GLU A 69 0.18 17.19 4.34
C GLU A 69 -0.83 17.21 3.21
N THR A 70 -1.54 16.10 3.02
CA THR A 70 -2.56 15.95 1.98
C THR A 70 -3.62 14.92 2.38
N GLU A 71 -4.76 14.94 1.69
CA GLU A 71 -5.87 14.00 1.93
C GLU A 71 -5.92 12.88 0.91
N ASP A 72 -5.58 13.17 -0.31
CA ASP A 72 -5.77 12.29 -1.49
C ASP A 72 -4.45 12.01 -2.23
N GLY A 73 -3.33 12.40 -1.65
CA GLY A 73 -2.02 12.29 -2.28
C GLY A 73 -1.73 13.37 -3.32
N THR A 74 -2.59 14.37 -3.47
CA THR A 74 -2.37 15.49 -4.38
C THR A 74 -1.27 16.39 -3.81
N VAL A 75 -0.16 16.51 -4.55
CA VAL A 75 0.98 17.36 -4.20
C VAL A 75 1.30 18.25 -5.40
N PRO A 76 1.41 19.58 -5.23
CA PRO A 76 1.79 20.45 -6.33
C PRO A 76 3.13 20.05 -6.94
N LEU A 77 3.22 20.04 -8.26
CA LEU A 77 4.42 19.59 -8.98
C LEU A 77 5.68 20.38 -8.57
N GLY A 78 5.55 21.69 -8.32
CA GLY A 78 6.64 22.52 -7.80
C GLY A 78 7.16 22.09 -6.44
N VAL A 79 6.31 21.48 -5.59
CA VAL A 79 6.73 20.91 -4.30
C VAL A 79 7.49 19.59 -4.51
N LEU A 80 7.04 18.74 -5.45
CA LEU A 80 7.66 17.46 -5.76
C LEU A 80 9.02 17.60 -6.45
N LEU A 81 9.12 18.52 -7.40
CA LEU A 81 10.34 18.73 -8.18
C LEU A 81 11.35 19.68 -7.52
N GLY A 82 10.97 20.28 -6.39
CA GLY A 82 11.78 21.30 -5.73
C GLY A 82 11.94 22.54 -6.61
N ASP A 83 11.45 23.68 -6.20
CA ASP A 83 12.02 24.91 -6.76
C ASP A 83 13.46 24.94 -6.25
N SER A 84 14.43 24.89 -7.15
CA SER A 84 15.88 24.84 -6.89
C SER A 84 16.42 25.98 -5.99
N ARG A 85 15.53 26.74 -5.38
CA ARG A 85 15.77 27.83 -4.44
C ARG A 85 15.46 27.49 -2.98
N ILE A 86 14.87 26.32 -2.69
CA ILE A 86 14.67 25.86 -1.30
C ILE A 86 15.92 25.09 -0.87
N GLY A 87 16.87 25.82 -0.30
CA GLY A 87 18.02 25.39 0.47
C GLY A 87 18.80 24.21 -0.11
N GLN A 88 20.03 24.46 -0.50
CA GLN A 88 21.03 23.42 -0.76
C GLN A 88 21.22 22.60 0.53
N SER A 89 20.36 21.59 0.71
CA SER A 89 20.58 20.58 1.74
C SER A 89 21.77 19.73 1.27
N THR A 90 22.87 19.80 1.98
CA THR A 90 24.05 18.95 1.78
C THR A 90 23.82 17.51 2.25
N PHE A 91 22.58 17.18 2.62
CA PHE A 91 22.20 15.84 3.03
C PHE A 91 22.19 14.90 1.81
N ARG A 92 23.13 13.99 1.77
CA ARG A 92 23.10 12.83 0.90
C ARG A 92 22.58 11.66 1.74
N PRO A 93 21.37 11.12 1.46
CA PRO A 93 21.00 9.86 2.09
C PRO A 93 22.03 8.83 1.71
N GLU A 94 22.58 8.13 2.70
CA GLU A 94 23.39 6.97 2.40
C GLU A 94 22.55 5.97 1.60
N PRO A 95 23.03 5.48 0.44
CA PRO A 95 22.33 4.44 -0.29
C PRO A 95 22.35 3.19 0.57
N THR A 96 21.34 3.01 1.39
CA THR A 96 21.15 1.78 2.15
C THR A 96 20.72 0.69 1.19
N MET A 97 21.70 0.01 0.59
CA MET A 97 21.46 -1.26 -0.08
C MET A 97 20.81 -2.20 0.91
N TYR A 98 19.67 -2.75 0.55
CA TYR A 98 18.92 -3.71 1.36
C TYR A 98 19.77 -5.00 1.42
N ALA A 99 20.60 -5.15 2.44
CA ALA A 99 21.41 -6.35 2.68
C ALA A 99 20.66 -7.44 3.48
N GLY A 100 19.37 -7.23 3.76
CA GLY A 100 18.51 -8.15 4.50
C GLY A 100 17.38 -8.74 3.66
N SER A 101 16.87 -9.90 4.03
CA SER A 101 15.68 -10.49 3.41
C SER A 101 14.51 -9.53 3.58
N HIS A 102 13.83 -9.20 2.47
CA HIS A 102 12.63 -8.38 2.48
C HIS A 102 11.57 -9.06 3.37
N PRO A 103 10.96 -8.35 4.34
CA PRO A 103 10.02 -8.95 5.29
C PRO A 103 8.70 -9.34 4.65
N PHE A 104 8.42 -8.85 3.44
CA PHE A 104 7.20 -9.12 2.71
C PHE A 104 7.40 -10.15 1.62
N GLU A 105 6.37 -10.92 1.37
CA GLU A 105 6.22 -11.80 0.23
C GLU A 105 4.99 -11.39 -0.57
N SER A 106 5.01 -11.63 -1.88
CA SER A 106 3.90 -11.30 -2.75
C SER A 106 3.55 -12.47 -3.65
N MET A 107 2.26 -12.57 -3.98
CA MET A 107 1.76 -13.51 -4.96
C MET A 107 0.78 -12.84 -5.90
N VAL A 108 0.60 -13.43 -7.07
CA VAL A 108 -0.44 -13.05 -8.03
C VAL A 108 -1.39 -14.22 -8.20
N PHE A 109 -2.67 -13.98 -7.98
CA PHE A 109 -3.74 -14.94 -8.25
C PHE A 109 -4.48 -14.54 -9.52
N LYS A 110 -4.65 -15.47 -10.45
CA LYS A 110 -5.40 -15.25 -11.70
C LYS A 110 -6.35 -16.39 -11.95
N THR A 111 -7.60 -16.06 -12.35
CA THR A 111 -8.59 -17.05 -12.76
C THR A 111 -9.63 -16.42 -13.68
N GLU A 112 -10.06 -17.18 -14.68
CA GLU A 112 -11.20 -16.84 -15.53
C GLU A 112 -12.54 -17.26 -14.89
N LYS A 113 -12.50 -18.17 -13.91
CA LYS A 113 -13.70 -18.60 -13.19
C LYS A 113 -14.26 -17.44 -12.37
N PRO A 114 -15.57 -17.16 -12.47
CA PRO A 114 -16.18 -16.10 -11.70
C PRO A 114 -16.14 -16.43 -10.20
N ILE A 115 -15.90 -15.42 -9.37
CA ILE A 115 -15.79 -15.54 -7.91
C ILE A 115 -17.14 -15.30 -7.26
N ARG A 116 -17.48 -16.13 -6.28
CA ARG A 116 -18.66 -15.93 -5.42
C ARG A 116 -18.35 -14.82 -4.39
N ARG A 117 -19.07 -13.71 -4.50
CA ARG A 117 -18.80 -12.51 -3.70
C ARG A 117 -18.85 -12.76 -2.20
N VAL A 118 -19.82 -13.54 -1.73
CA VAL A 118 -19.98 -13.83 -0.28
C VAL A 118 -18.76 -14.57 0.26
N ASP A 119 -18.28 -15.57 -0.46
CA ASP A 119 -17.13 -16.38 -0.04
C ASP A 119 -15.84 -15.56 -0.08
N PHE A 120 -15.67 -14.71 -1.10
CA PHE A 120 -14.54 -13.81 -1.20
C PHE A 120 -14.48 -12.82 -0.03
N VAL A 121 -15.60 -12.17 0.31
CA VAL A 121 -15.66 -11.23 1.43
C VAL A 121 -15.32 -11.92 2.75
N LYS A 122 -15.83 -13.15 2.95
CA LYS A 122 -15.50 -13.96 4.13
C LYS A 122 -14.00 -14.26 4.18
N LEU A 123 -13.44 -14.75 3.09
CA LEU A 123 -12.01 -15.07 2.98
C LEU A 123 -11.13 -13.83 3.26
N MET A 124 -11.46 -12.67 2.70
CA MET A 124 -10.67 -11.45 2.93
C MET A 124 -10.66 -10.99 4.40
N ARG A 125 -11.69 -11.31 5.16
CA ARG A 125 -11.71 -11.09 6.61
C ARG A 125 -10.84 -12.09 7.38
N GLU A 126 -10.84 -13.36 6.95
CA GLU A 126 -9.98 -14.39 7.53
C GLU A 126 -8.49 -14.13 7.25
N LEU A 127 -8.19 -13.53 6.11
CA LEU A 127 -6.83 -13.20 5.70
C LEU A 127 -6.32 -11.83 6.22
N VAL A 128 -7.03 -11.16 7.13
CA VAL A 128 -6.64 -9.82 7.60
C VAL A 128 -5.28 -9.82 8.30
N GLU A 129 -5.00 -10.84 9.10
CA GLU A 129 -3.73 -10.98 9.83
C GLU A 129 -2.59 -11.51 8.96
N VAL A 130 -2.91 -12.05 7.78
CA VAL A 130 -1.95 -12.68 6.88
C VAL A 130 -1.56 -11.76 5.73
N THR A 131 -2.51 -10.95 5.24
CA THR A 131 -2.29 -10.05 4.10
C THR A 131 -2.21 -8.61 4.54
N TYR A 132 -1.08 -7.97 4.25
CA TYR A 132 -0.90 -6.53 4.44
C TYR A 132 -1.65 -5.71 3.39
N ARG A 133 -1.59 -6.15 2.12
CA ARG A 133 -2.25 -5.46 0.99
C ARG A 133 -2.78 -6.46 -0.02
N VAL A 134 -3.97 -6.18 -0.53
CA VAL A 134 -4.54 -6.86 -1.70
C VAL A 134 -5.02 -5.81 -2.69
N LYS A 135 -4.69 -5.97 -3.97
CA LYS A 135 -5.16 -5.07 -5.03
C LYS A 135 -5.37 -5.84 -6.32
N GLY A 136 -6.41 -5.50 -7.06
CA GLY A 136 -6.62 -6.03 -8.41
C GLY A 136 -8.05 -5.94 -8.89
N PHE A 137 -8.34 -6.68 -9.94
CA PHE A 137 -9.67 -6.73 -10.55
C PHE A 137 -10.33 -8.07 -10.24
N ILE A 138 -11.64 -8.03 -10.01
CA ILE A 138 -12.42 -9.22 -9.70
C ILE A 138 -13.57 -9.36 -10.70
N ASN A 139 -13.68 -10.58 -11.24
CA ASN A 139 -14.84 -11.06 -11.97
C ASN A 139 -15.79 -11.74 -10.99
N PHE A 140 -16.79 -11.02 -10.47
CA PHE A 140 -17.79 -11.61 -9.60
C PHE A 140 -18.89 -12.33 -10.39
N ARG A 141 -19.32 -13.47 -9.88
CA ARG A 141 -20.42 -14.23 -10.44
C ARG A 141 -21.70 -13.39 -10.50
N ASN A 142 -22.39 -13.42 -11.63
CA ASN A 142 -23.62 -12.66 -11.89
C ASN A 142 -23.46 -11.13 -11.78
N TYR A 143 -22.25 -10.62 -11.99
CA TYR A 143 -21.98 -9.19 -11.99
C TYR A 143 -21.28 -8.78 -13.29
N PRO A 144 -21.91 -7.91 -14.11
CA PRO A 144 -21.43 -7.63 -15.47
C PRO A 144 -20.27 -6.66 -15.56
N LEU A 145 -19.94 -5.99 -14.44
CA LEU A 145 -18.89 -4.97 -14.40
C LEU A 145 -17.61 -5.54 -13.79
N THR A 146 -16.48 -4.99 -14.20
CA THR A 146 -15.21 -5.18 -13.51
C THR A 146 -15.29 -4.55 -12.14
N THR A 147 -14.85 -5.24 -11.11
CA THR A 147 -14.72 -4.64 -9.77
C THR A 147 -13.25 -4.47 -9.44
N LEU A 148 -12.79 -3.22 -9.24
CA LEU A 148 -11.49 -2.94 -8.66
C LEU A 148 -11.59 -3.11 -7.15
N TYR A 149 -10.79 -4.03 -6.62
CA TYR A 149 -10.67 -4.29 -5.19
C TYR A 149 -9.35 -3.78 -4.64
N GLN A 150 -9.39 -3.14 -3.49
CA GLN A 150 -8.22 -2.73 -2.74
C GLN A 150 -8.46 -2.97 -1.25
N LYS A 151 -7.43 -3.53 -0.58
CA LYS A 151 -7.41 -3.75 0.86
C LYS A 151 -6.03 -3.39 1.40
N VAL A 152 -6.01 -2.66 2.53
CA VAL A 152 -4.80 -2.40 3.33
C VAL A 152 -5.20 -2.52 4.80
N GLY A 153 -4.65 -3.51 5.49
CA GLY A 153 -5.08 -3.84 6.85
C GLY A 153 -6.58 -4.13 6.89
N ASN A 154 -7.30 -3.46 7.77
CA ASN A 154 -8.77 -3.58 7.92
C ASN A 154 -9.57 -2.72 6.95
N PHE A 155 -8.91 -1.83 6.20
CA PHE A 155 -9.60 -0.98 5.24
C PHE A 155 -9.73 -1.70 3.90
N GLU A 156 -10.95 -1.81 3.37
CA GLU A 156 -11.23 -2.36 2.06
C GLU A 156 -12.14 -1.47 1.23
N SER A 157 -11.95 -1.46 -0.08
CA SER A 157 -12.80 -0.75 -1.02
C SER A 157 -13.08 -1.57 -2.26
N TYR A 158 -14.31 -1.42 -2.76
CA TYR A 158 -14.81 -2.00 -4.01
C TYR A 158 -15.26 -0.86 -4.89
N VAL A 159 -14.66 -0.72 -6.06
CA VAL A 159 -15.02 0.32 -7.03
C VAL A 159 -15.43 -0.34 -8.33
N ASP A 160 -16.63 -0.03 -8.79
CA ASP A 160 -17.10 -0.54 -10.07
C ASP A 160 -16.33 0.10 -11.21
N GLY A 161 -15.78 -0.73 -12.07
CA GLY A 161 -15.15 -0.35 -13.33
C GLY A 161 -16.13 -0.39 -14.50
N GLY A 162 -15.58 -0.38 -15.68
CA GLY A 162 -16.38 -0.54 -16.90
C GLY A 162 -16.81 -1.98 -17.13
N SER A 163 -17.64 -2.17 -18.14
CA SER A 163 -17.96 -3.51 -18.69
C SER A 163 -16.69 -4.17 -19.22
N TRP A 164 -16.63 -5.50 -19.17
CA TRP A 164 -15.55 -6.31 -19.74
C TRP A 164 -15.37 -6.12 -21.27
N GLY A 165 -16.41 -5.63 -21.95
CA GLY A 165 -16.40 -5.41 -23.40
C GLY A 165 -16.08 -6.69 -24.17
N VAL A 166 -15.03 -6.64 -25.00
CA VAL A 166 -14.52 -7.79 -25.77
C VAL A 166 -13.45 -8.59 -25.01
N THR A 167 -13.08 -8.16 -23.82
CA THR A 167 -12.08 -8.83 -23.00
C THR A 167 -12.71 -9.97 -22.22
N THR A 168 -12.06 -11.13 -22.18
CA THR A 168 -12.51 -12.24 -21.33
C THR A 168 -12.52 -11.81 -19.87
N PRO A 169 -13.66 -11.97 -19.16
CA PRO A 169 -13.73 -11.66 -17.73
C PRO A 169 -12.71 -12.49 -16.95
N MET A 170 -11.86 -11.82 -16.18
CA MET A 170 -10.80 -12.48 -15.42
C MET A 170 -10.58 -11.77 -14.08
N THR A 171 -10.38 -12.54 -13.04
CA THR A 171 -9.86 -12.04 -11.77
C THR A 171 -8.33 -12.04 -11.81
N GLU A 172 -7.74 -10.92 -11.46
CA GLU A 172 -6.31 -10.79 -11.23
C GLU A 172 -6.09 -9.99 -9.93
N LEU A 173 -5.51 -10.64 -8.93
CA LEU A 173 -5.24 -10.08 -7.62
C LEU A 173 -3.75 -10.19 -7.30
N VAL A 174 -3.15 -9.10 -6.84
CA VAL A 174 -1.82 -9.07 -6.21
C VAL A 174 -2.04 -9.02 -4.70
N LEU A 175 -1.48 -10.00 -3.99
CA LEU A 175 -1.53 -10.08 -2.53
C LEU A 175 -0.11 -9.91 -1.99
N ILE A 176 0.02 -9.14 -0.92
CA ILE A 176 1.28 -8.90 -0.22
C ILE A 176 1.03 -9.17 1.25
N GLY A 177 1.90 -9.95 1.87
CA GLY A 177 1.83 -10.26 3.30
C GLY A 177 3.20 -10.37 3.95
N VAL A 178 3.24 -10.46 5.28
CA VAL A 178 4.48 -10.66 6.03
C VAL A 178 4.93 -12.11 5.84
N LYS A 179 6.14 -12.29 5.35
CA LYS A 179 6.72 -13.58 4.92
C LYS A 179 6.56 -14.71 5.93
N LYS A 180 6.61 -14.39 7.23
CA LYS A 180 6.49 -15.37 8.31
C LYS A 180 5.14 -16.12 8.32
N ASN A 181 4.05 -15.42 7.97
CA ASN A 181 2.68 -15.94 8.04
C ASN A 181 2.02 -16.08 6.66
N PHE A 182 2.70 -15.63 5.60
CA PHE A 182 2.16 -15.60 4.24
C PHE A 182 2.48 -16.92 3.52
N ASP A 183 1.46 -17.73 3.28
CA ASP A 183 1.56 -19.01 2.56
C ASP A 183 0.82 -18.91 1.23
N PRO A 184 1.54 -18.65 0.11
CA PRO A 184 0.91 -18.47 -1.20
C PRO A 184 0.07 -19.68 -1.65
N GLN A 185 0.47 -20.90 -1.28
CA GLN A 185 -0.25 -22.11 -1.69
C GLN A 185 -1.61 -22.18 -1.00
N LYS A 186 -1.65 -22.01 0.33
CA LYS A 186 -2.92 -22.00 1.09
C LYS A 186 -3.85 -20.88 0.66
N ILE A 187 -3.29 -19.69 0.37
CA ILE A 187 -4.08 -18.56 -0.10
C ILE A 187 -4.65 -18.86 -1.49
N THR A 188 -3.88 -19.48 -2.38
CA THR A 188 -4.36 -19.90 -3.71
C THR A 188 -5.52 -20.89 -3.59
N GLU A 189 -5.36 -21.95 -2.80
CA GLU A 189 -6.40 -22.96 -2.56
C GLU A 189 -7.70 -22.34 -2.00
N ALA A 190 -7.56 -21.40 -1.04
CA ALA A 190 -8.71 -20.70 -0.48
C ALA A 190 -9.41 -19.77 -1.49
N LEU A 191 -8.65 -19.10 -2.37
CA LEU A 191 -9.21 -18.27 -3.45
C LEU A 191 -9.88 -19.14 -4.53
N GLU A 192 -9.30 -20.29 -4.87
CA GLU A 192 -9.90 -21.25 -5.79
C GLU A 192 -11.23 -21.82 -5.24
N ALA A 193 -11.31 -22.06 -3.94
CA ALA A 193 -12.55 -22.46 -3.27
C ALA A 193 -13.66 -21.39 -3.35
N CYS A 194 -13.31 -20.12 -3.53
CA CYS A 194 -14.27 -19.04 -3.78
C CYS A 194 -14.76 -19.02 -5.23
N CYS A 195 -14.12 -19.74 -6.15
CA CYS A 195 -14.55 -19.79 -7.55
C CYS A 195 -15.88 -20.54 -7.68
N ALA A 196 -16.73 -20.06 -8.57
CA ALA A 196 -17.98 -20.75 -8.90
C ALA A 196 -17.65 -22.02 -9.67
N ASP A 197 -18.36 -23.10 -9.34
CA ASP A 197 -18.37 -24.31 -10.16
C ASP A 197 -18.92 -23.95 -11.55
N SER A 198 -18.41 -24.61 -12.56
CA SER A 198 -18.73 -24.39 -13.99
C SER A 198 -20.19 -24.68 -14.29
#